data_e1c7412e33386630c89f3572226e7d8e
#
_entry.id   e1c7412e33386630c89f3572226e7d8e
#
_cell.length_a   1.000
_cell.length_b   1.000
_cell.length_c   1.000
_cell.angle_alpha   90.00
_cell.angle_beta   90.00
_cell.angle_gamma   90.00
#
_symmetry.space_group_name_H-M   'P 1'
#
loop_
_entity.id
_entity.type
_entity.pdbx_description
1 polymer ?
#
loop_
_entity_poly.entity_id
_entity_poly.type
_entity_poly.pdbx_seq_one_letter_code
_entity_poly.pdbx_strand_id
1 'polypeptide(L)'
;MTTTLSVLDQTPVIHGHSTADAIAATLDLARLADDLGYTRYWCAEHHGLRGVSNPCPEVLLARIGSLTERIRIGSGGVMLPYYSSFKVAEQFLMLEALFPNRVDLGVGRAPGGDMRTAQAVAAGDYNRGDIFPQQVGELVGLFDGTLPEDHLAHGVLLQPEIATRPELWMLGSSDFGGLLAAQLGIRFAFAHFINAQYGHRVAEAYRERFVSRNGSKPYLAAAVFVICADTETQAAALERAVDLRRVQMAYGLNMPIPSIAQGANQAFGERELSVIAREKNRSIIGTPERVTEQLHELQQRFDADELIVLTVAGSYPARLRSYELLAQAFELNKQNP
;
A
#
# COMPACT_ATOMS: atom_id res chain seq x y z
N MET A 1 -14.03 3.59 19.53
CA MET A 1 -14.19 3.74 18.07
C MET A 1 -13.88 2.39 17.45
N THR A 2 -14.63 1.95 16.47
CA THR A 2 -14.34 0.73 15.71
C THR A 2 -13.16 1.00 14.78
N THR A 3 -12.13 0.15 14.82
CA THR A 3 -10.95 0.29 13.97
C THR A 3 -11.27 -0.19 12.55
N THR A 4 -11.05 0.67 11.56
CA THR A 4 -11.15 0.30 10.15
C THR A 4 -9.85 -0.34 9.69
N LEU A 5 -9.91 -1.57 9.15
CA LEU A 5 -8.76 -2.29 8.61
C LEU A 5 -8.85 -2.46 7.09
N SER A 6 -7.72 -2.31 6.43
CA SER A 6 -7.53 -2.50 4.99
C SER A 6 -6.26 -3.29 4.68
N VAL A 7 -6.14 -3.75 3.45
CA VAL A 7 -5.03 -4.58 2.99
C VAL A 7 -4.17 -3.82 1.99
N LEU A 8 -2.84 -3.85 2.17
CA LEU A 8 -1.86 -3.52 1.14
C LEU A 8 -1.14 -4.79 0.69
N ASP A 9 -1.22 -5.10 -0.58
CA ASP A 9 -0.57 -6.27 -1.18
C ASP A 9 0.55 -5.86 -2.13
N GLN A 10 1.73 -6.44 -1.94
CA GLN A 10 2.90 -6.30 -2.81
C GLN A 10 3.06 -7.47 -3.78
N THR A 11 2.13 -8.43 -3.80
CA THR A 11 2.23 -9.68 -4.57
C THR A 11 3.56 -10.40 -4.32
N PRO A 12 3.83 -10.83 -3.06
CA PRO A 12 5.13 -11.35 -2.66
C PRO A 12 5.44 -12.70 -3.32
N VAL A 13 6.62 -12.81 -3.94
CA VAL A 13 7.15 -14.05 -4.50
C VAL A 13 8.00 -14.75 -3.45
N ILE A 14 7.49 -15.82 -2.86
CA ILE A 14 8.18 -16.57 -1.81
C ILE A 14 9.16 -17.56 -2.45
N HIS A 15 10.34 -17.73 -1.85
CA HIS A 15 11.34 -18.69 -2.29
C HIS A 15 10.74 -20.09 -2.50
N GLY A 16 11.02 -20.70 -3.65
CA GLY A 16 10.44 -21.98 -4.07
C GLY A 16 9.11 -21.88 -4.83
N HIS A 17 8.55 -20.68 -4.98
CA HIS A 17 7.32 -20.41 -5.74
C HIS A 17 7.60 -19.55 -6.98
N SER A 18 6.73 -19.66 -7.97
CA SER A 18 6.75 -18.85 -9.19
C SER A 18 6.04 -17.52 -9.01
N THR A 19 6.21 -16.60 -9.96
CA THR A 19 5.42 -15.36 -10.05
C THR A 19 3.93 -15.63 -10.29
N ALA A 20 3.60 -16.72 -11.01
CA ALA A 20 2.21 -17.13 -11.20
C ALA A 20 1.56 -17.57 -9.87
N ASP A 21 2.29 -18.30 -9.02
CA ASP A 21 1.82 -18.68 -7.67
C ASP A 21 1.59 -17.42 -6.81
N ALA A 22 2.47 -16.41 -6.90
CA ALA A 22 2.31 -15.16 -6.17
C ALA A 22 1.06 -14.38 -6.61
N ILE A 23 0.78 -14.32 -7.91
CA ILE A 23 -0.44 -13.69 -8.44
C ILE A 23 -1.68 -14.48 -7.99
N ALA A 24 -1.67 -15.81 -8.06
CA ALA A 24 -2.78 -16.63 -7.57
C ALA A 24 -3.05 -16.39 -6.08
N ALA A 25 -1.99 -16.38 -5.25
CA ALA A 25 -2.10 -16.10 -3.81
C ALA A 25 -2.61 -14.67 -3.50
N THR A 26 -2.31 -13.69 -4.37
CA THR A 26 -2.89 -12.34 -4.30
C THR A 26 -4.40 -12.36 -4.56
N LEU A 27 -4.86 -13.09 -5.58
CA LEU A 27 -6.29 -13.22 -5.89
C LEU A 27 -7.05 -13.97 -4.78
N ASP A 28 -6.45 -14.99 -4.19
CA ASP A 28 -7.04 -15.72 -3.06
C ASP A 28 -7.14 -14.83 -1.82
N LEU A 29 -6.11 -14.05 -1.52
CA LEU A 29 -6.17 -13.08 -0.41
C LEU A 29 -7.21 -11.98 -0.65
N ALA A 30 -7.37 -11.51 -1.89
CA ALA A 30 -8.37 -10.49 -2.19
C ALA A 30 -9.81 -10.99 -1.93
N ARG A 31 -10.13 -12.22 -2.31
CA ARG A 31 -11.41 -12.86 -1.99
C ARG A 31 -11.59 -13.01 -0.48
N LEU A 32 -10.58 -13.56 0.20
CA LEU A 32 -10.60 -13.73 1.64
C LEU A 32 -10.82 -12.39 2.36
N ALA A 33 -10.16 -11.32 1.93
CA ALA A 33 -10.30 -10.01 2.54
C ALA A 33 -11.71 -9.42 2.33
N ASP A 34 -12.34 -9.64 1.17
CA ASP A 34 -13.73 -9.26 0.92
C ASP A 34 -14.69 -10.05 1.84
N ASP A 35 -14.52 -11.37 1.94
CA ASP A 35 -15.31 -12.25 2.79
C ASP A 35 -15.18 -11.89 4.27
N LEU A 36 -13.98 -11.52 4.72
CA LEU A 36 -13.69 -11.15 6.10
C LEU A 36 -14.12 -9.72 6.49
N GLY A 37 -14.54 -8.88 5.52
CA GLY A 37 -15.05 -7.54 5.79
C GLY A 37 -13.97 -6.46 5.90
N TYR A 38 -12.78 -6.65 5.31
CA TYR A 38 -11.81 -5.57 5.14
C TYR A 38 -12.37 -4.46 4.26
N THR A 39 -12.03 -3.21 4.56
CA THR A 39 -12.61 -2.06 3.87
C THR A 39 -12.07 -1.89 2.47
N ARG A 40 -10.74 -2.05 2.28
CA ARG A 40 -10.09 -1.92 0.97
C ARG A 40 -8.95 -2.89 0.76
N TYR A 41 -8.68 -3.19 -0.50
CA TYR A 41 -7.56 -4.02 -0.96
C TYR A 41 -6.75 -3.23 -1.98
N TRP A 42 -5.53 -2.85 -1.61
CA TRP A 42 -4.64 -2.10 -2.47
C TRP A 42 -3.50 -2.96 -2.99
N CYS A 43 -3.18 -2.80 -4.27
CA CYS A 43 -2.03 -3.42 -4.91
C CYS A 43 -0.91 -2.40 -5.10
N ALA A 44 0.29 -2.71 -4.61
CA ALA A 44 1.47 -1.89 -4.84
C ALA A 44 2.09 -2.15 -6.22
N GLU A 45 2.65 -1.12 -6.83
CA GLU A 45 3.42 -1.23 -8.07
C GLU A 45 4.91 -1.39 -7.77
N HIS A 46 5.55 -2.40 -8.38
CA HIS A 46 7.00 -2.62 -8.26
C HIS A 46 7.57 -3.17 -9.57
N HIS A 47 8.78 -2.75 -9.91
CA HIS A 47 9.49 -3.17 -11.11
C HIS A 47 10.87 -3.73 -10.80
N GLY A 48 11.33 -4.73 -11.58
CA GLY A 48 12.67 -5.26 -11.52
C GLY A 48 13.05 -6.02 -10.23
N LEU A 49 12.09 -6.28 -9.33
CA LEU A 49 12.33 -6.95 -8.05
C LEU A 49 11.90 -8.41 -8.07
N ARG A 50 12.77 -9.33 -7.63
CA ARG A 50 12.48 -10.77 -7.59
C ARG A 50 11.53 -11.17 -6.45
N GLY A 51 11.42 -10.34 -5.43
CA GLY A 51 10.60 -10.63 -4.23
C GLY A 51 9.15 -10.19 -4.35
N VAL A 52 8.77 -9.49 -5.42
CA VAL A 52 7.41 -8.99 -5.65
C VAL A 52 7.08 -9.03 -7.13
N SER A 53 5.79 -9.17 -7.50
CA SER A 53 5.39 -9.48 -8.87
C SER A 53 4.14 -8.72 -9.33
N ASN A 54 4.10 -7.41 -9.13
CA ASN A 54 3.01 -6.59 -9.67
C ASN A 54 3.55 -5.30 -10.30
N PRO A 55 3.81 -5.30 -11.62
CA PRO A 55 4.23 -4.09 -12.34
C PRO A 55 3.06 -3.26 -12.88
N CYS A 56 1.82 -3.76 -12.83
CA CYS A 56 0.63 -3.15 -13.43
C CYS A 56 -0.57 -3.30 -12.50
N PRO A 57 -0.66 -2.49 -11.42
CA PRO A 57 -1.75 -2.60 -10.47
C PRO A 57 -3.13 -2.47 -11.12
N GLU A 58 -3.31 -1.60 -12.11
CA GLU A 58 -4.58 -1.38 -12.81
C GLU A 58 -5.08 -2.65 -13.54
N VAL A 59 -4.17 -3.46 -14.09
CA VAL A 59 -4.54 -4.73 -14.74
C VAL A 59 -4.97 -5.76 -13.70
N LEU A 60 -4.21 -5.87 -12.59
CA LEU A 60 -4.52 -6.80 -11.51
C LEU A 60 -5.82 -6.41 -10.79
N LEU A 61 -6.06 -5.12 -10.58
CA LEU A 61 -7.27 -4.58 -9.97
C LEU A 61 -8.53 -4.88 -10.78
N ALA A 62 -8.47 -4.86 -12.13
CA ALA A 62 -9.59 -5.25 -12.98
C ALA A 62 -9.99 -6.73 -12.72
N ARG A 63 -9.01 -7.61 -12.49
CA ARG A 63 -9.28 -9.01 -12.13
C ARG A 63 -9.80 -9.14 -10.70
N ILE A 64 -9.21 -8.46 -9.74
CA ILE A 64 -9.64 -8.47 -8.33
C ILE A 64 -11.07 -7.95 -8.22
N GLY A 65 -11.39 -6.82 -8.85
CA GLY A 65 -12.74 -6.25 -8.82
C GLY A 65 -13.81 -7.20 -9.34
N SER A 66 -13.48 -8.04 -10.34
CA SER A 66 -14.39 -9.07 -10.87
C SER A 66 -14.54 -10.32 -9.98
N LEU A 67 -13.69 -10.46 -8.96
CA LEU A 67 -13.69 -11.59 -8.01
C LEU A 67 -14.22 -11.23 -6.62
N THR A 68 -14.52 -9.96 -6.40
CA THR A 68 -14.93 -9.38 -5.12
C THR A 68 -16.20 -8.55 -5.30
N GLU A 69 -16.99 -8.39 -4.25
CA GLU A 69 -18.30 -7.74 -4.33
C GLU A 69 -18.38 -6.43 -3.57
N ARG A 70 -17.80 -6.34 -2.38
CA ARG A 70 -17.95 -5.23 -1.42
C ARG A 70 -16.69 -4.42 -1.23
N ILE A 71 -15.54 -5.10 -1.11
CA ILE A 71 -14.26 -4.46 -0.78
C ILE A 71 -13.89 -3.41 -1.84
N ARG A 72 -13.43 -2.26 -1.38
CA ARG A 72 -12.86 -1.25 -2.28
C ARG A 72 -11.52 -1.76 -2.82
N ILE A 73 -11.25 -1.50 -4.08
CA ILE A 73 -10.01 -1.91 -4.75
C ILE A 73 -9.20 -0.69 -5.15
N GLY A 74 -7.88 -0.76 -5.08
CA GLY A 74 -7.07 0.41 -5.44
C GLY A 74 -5.58 0.14 -5.58
N SER A 75 -4.88 1.14 -6.05
CA SER A 75 -3.41 1.14 -6.07
C SER A 75 -2.84 1.65 -4.77
N GLY A 76 -1.75 1.00 -4.30
CA GLY A 76 -1.06 1.41 -3.09
C GLY A 76 0.46 1.51 -3.27
N GLY A 77 0.96 2.27 -4.30
CA GLY A 77 0.32 3.16 -5.27
C GLY A 77 0.93 3.06 -6.66
N VAL A 78 0.29 3.77 -7.58
CA VAL A 78 0.89 4.02 -8.90
C VAL A 78 2.11 4.91 -8.74
N MET A 79 3.19 4.58 -9.44
CA MET A 79 4.41 5.39 -9.51
C MET A 79 4.24 6.51 -10.53
N LEU A 80 3.43 7.50 -10.17
CA LEU A 80 2.96 8.55 -11.07
C LEU A 80 4.07 9.25 -11.87
N PRO A 81 5.30 9.48 -11.34
CA PRO A 81 6.37 10.12 -12.12
C PRO A 81 6.76 9.40 -13.42
N TYR A 82 6.42 8.12 -13.55
CA TYR A 82 6.72 7.35 -14.76
C TYR A 82 5.69 7.52 -15.88
N TYR A 83 4.51 8.08 -15.56
CA TYR A 83 3.35 8.06 -16.44
C TYR A 83 2.79 9.45 -16.73
N SER A 84 1.93 9.53 -17.74
CA SER A 84 1.06 10.68 -17.96
C SER A 84 -0.07 10.66 -16.93
N SER A 85 -0.29 11.77 -16.22
CA SER A 85 -1.42 11.94 -15.29
C SER A 85 -2.75 11.71 -16.00
N PHE A 86 -2.90 12.19 -17.24
CA PHE A 86 -4.08 11.98 -18.07
C PHE A 86 -4.33 10.49 -18.32
N LYS A 87 -3.29 9.72 -18.69
CA LYS A 87 -3.45 8.28 -18.95
C LYS A 87 -3.79 7.51 -17.68
N VAL A 88 -3.19 7.84 -16.55
CA VAL A 88 -3.51 7.24 -15.25
C VAL A 88 -4.95 7.56 -14.86
N ALA A 89 -5.43 8.79 -15.07
CA ALA A 89 -6.82 9.17 -14.82
C ALA A 89 -7.79 8.32 -15.65
N GLU A 90 -7.54 8.13 -16.95
CA GLU A 90 -8.39 7.27 -17.82
C GLU A 90 -8.41 5.80 -17.38
N GLN A 91 -7.25 5.24 -16.97
CA GLN A 91 -7.17 3.86 -16.50
C GLN A 91 -8.03 3.64 -15.24
N PHE A 92 -7.98 4.58 -14.29
CA PHE A 92 -8.74 4.48 -13.06
C PHE A 92 -10.22 4.87 -13.23
N LEU A 93 -10.56 5.74 -14.18
CA LEU A 93 -11.96 5.93 -14.58
C LEU A 93 -12.54 4.68 -15.26
N MET A 94 -11.73 3.96 -16.05
CA MET A 94 -12.17 2.68 -16.62
C MET A 94 -12.44 1.65 -15.51
N LEU A 95 -11.58 1.56 -14.48
CA LEU A 95 -11.84 0.71 -13.32
C LEU A 95 -13.10 1.15 -12.57
N GLU A 96 -13.31 2.45 -12.37
CA GLU A 96 -14.51 2.99 -11.71
C GLU A 96 -15.79 2.72 -12.51
N ALA A 97 -15.72 2.75 -13.86
CA ALA A 97 -16.83 2.36 -14.72
C ALA A 97 -17.19 0.87 -14.59
N LEU A 98 -16.17 0.01 -14.40
CA LEU A 98 -16.35 -1.42 -14.18
C LEU A 98 -16.85 -1.74 -12.75
N PHE A 99 -16.41 -0.97 -11.75
CA PHE A 99 -16.66 -1.20 -10.32
C PHE A 99 -17.07 0.10 -9.61
N PRO A 100 -18.27 0.64 -9.89
CA PRO A 100 -18.68 1.96 -9.42
C PRO A 100 -18.62 2.12 -7.89
N ASN A 101 -18.05 3.24 -7.42
CA ASN A 101 -17.87 3.62 -6.02
C ASN A 101 -16.95 2.69 -5.21
N ARG A 102 -16.17 1.82 -5.88
CA ARG A 102 -15.26 0.88 -5.23
C ARG A 102 -13.79 1.14 -5.53
N VAL A 103 -13.43 2.17 -6.29
CA VAL A 103 -12.06 2.37 -6.76
C VAL A 103 -11.33 3.45 -5.99
N ASP A 104 -10.07 3.17 -5.62
CA ASP A 104 -9.12 4.11 -5.04
C ASP A 104 -7.92 4.26 -5.96
N LEU A 105 -7.51 5.50 -6.24
CA LEU A 105 -6.25 5.82 -6.91
C LEU A 105 -5.24 6.33 -5.89
N GLY A 106 -4.39 5.46 -5.41
CA GLY A 106 -3.24 5.83 -4.60
C GLY A 106 -2.03 6.11 -5.48
N VAL A 107 -1.38 7.25 -5.28
CA VAL A 107 -0.18 7.66 -6.04
C VAL A 107 1.01 7.90 -5.14
N GLY A 108 2.19 7.51 -5.60
CA GLY A 108 3.46 7.69 -4.90
C GLY A 108 4.55 8.26 -5.79
N ARG A 109 5.56 8.87 -5.15
CA ARG A 109 6.73 9.45 -5.83
C ARG A 109 7.90 8.48 -5.93
N ALA A 110 8.04 7.56 -5.00
CA ALA A 110 9.22 6.73 -4.87
C ALA A 110 9.38 5.77 -6.08
N PRO A 111 10.60 5.64 -6.61
CA PRO A 111 10.88 4.63 -7.62
C PRO A 111 10.77 3.24 -6.98
N GLY A 112 9.89 2.38 -7.46
CA GLY A 112 9.67 1.04 -6.93
C GLY A 112 10.67 0.00 -7.43
N GLY A 113 11.89 0.40 -7.72
CA GLY A 113 12.97 -0.42 -8.20
C GLY A 113 14.31 0.31 -8.18
N ASP A 114 15.34 -0.27 -8.82
CA ASP A 114 16.62 0.39 -9.01
C ASP A 114 16.57 1.47 -10.12
N MET A 115 17.62 2.30 -10.20
CA MET A 115 17.70 3.41 -11.15
C MET A 115 17.63 2.93 -12.62
N ARG A 116 18.22 1.80 -12.98
CA ARG A 116 18.18 1.25 -14.34
C ARG A 116 16.77 0.83 -14.72
N THR A 117 16.07 0.21 -13.78
CA THR A 117 14.65 -0.15 -13.93
C THR A 117 13.78 1.10 -14.06
N ALA A 118 14.01 2.12 -13.23
CA ALA A 118 13.32 3.40 -13.30
C ALA A 118 13.49 4.06 -14.69
N GLN A 119 14.71 4.10 -15.22
CA GLN A 119 14.98 4.60 -16.56
C GLN A 119 14.24 3.82 -17.67
N ALA A 120 14.18 2.50 -17.56
CA ALA A 120 13.50 1.66 -18.54
C ALA A 120 11.97 1.90 -18.53
N VAL A 121 11.36 2.01 -17.35
CA VAL A 121 9.92 2.27 -17.21
C VAL A 121 9.55 3.68 -17.70
N ALA A 122 10.36 4.68 -17.38
CA ALA A 122 10.14 6.07 -17.76
C ALA A 122 10.63 6.42 -19.19
N ALA A 123 10.95 5.43 -20.03
CA ALA A 123 11.47 5.61 -21.38
C ALA A 123 12.68 6.56 -21.44
N GLY A 124 13.58 6.48 -20.46
CA GLY A 124 14.80 7.29 -20.38
C GLY A 124 14.66 8.61 -19.60
N ASP A 125 13.46 9.12 -19.42
CA ASP A 125 13.20 10.36 -18.68
C ASP A 125 12.77 10.05 -17.23
N TYR A 126 13.72 9.62 -16.41
CA TYR A 126 13.46 9.20 -15.03
C TYR A 126 13.52 10.34 -13.99
N ASN A 127 13.97 11.54 -14.39
CA ASN A 127 14.14 12.70 -13.50
C ASN A 127 12.83 13.47 -13.26
N ARG A 128 11.69 12.75 -13.31
CA ARG A 128 10.34 13.33 -13.16
C ARG A 128 9.86 13.48 -11.73
N GLY A 129 10.69 13.11 -10.73
CA GLY A 129 10.34 13.32 -9.33
C GLY A 129 10.02 14.76 -8.95
N ASP A 130 10.63 15.73 -9.67
CA ASP A 130 10.42 17.17 -9.46
C ASP A 130 9.05 17.66 -9.96
N ILE A 131 8.44 16.99 -10.96
CA ILE A 131 7.11 17.34 -11.48
C ILE A 131 5.97 16.60 -10.75
N PHE A 132 6.27 15.71 -9.80
CA PHE A 132 5.26 14.92 -9.08
C PHE A 132 4.16 15.79 -8.43
N PRO A 133 4.47 16.91 -7.74
CA PRO A 133 3.42 17.78 -7.20
C PRO A 133 2.47 18.33 -8.28
N GLN A 134 3.03 18.71 -9.45
CA GLN A 134 2.25 19.15 -10.58
C GLN A 134 1.37 18.02 -11.11
N GLN A 135 1.90 16.81 -11.28
CA GLN A 135 1.15 15.65 -11.76
C GLN A 135 -0.04 15.28 -10.83
N VAL A 136 0.16 15.37 -9.51
CA VAL A 136 -0.96 15.15 -8.57
C VAL A 136 -1.99 16.26 -8.68
N GLY A 137 -1.57 17.52 -8.82
CA GLY A 137 -2.46 18.64 -9.10
C GLY A 137 -3.24 18.46 -10.42
N GLU A 138 -2.60 17.94 -11.45
CA GLU A 138 -3.24 17.58 -12.72
C GLU A 138 -4.32 16.51 -12.54
N LEU A 139 -4.05 15.43 -11.78
CA LEU A 139 -5.06 14.40 -11.47
C LEU A 139 -6.28 15.02 -10.78
N VAL A 140 -6.01 15.88 -9.80
CA VAL A 140 -7.05 16.61 -9.10
C VAL A 140 -7.88 17.47 -10.07
N GLY A 141 -7.20 18.23 -10.94
CA GLY A 141 -7.86 19.09 -11.95
C GLY A 141 -8.63 18.31 -13.01
N LEU A 142 -8.10 17.16 -13.45
CA LEU A 142 -8.77 16.27 -14.39
C LEU A 142 -10.07 15.70 -13.81
N PHE A 143 -10.05 15.20 -12.59
CA PHE A 143 -11.24 14.63 -11.95
C PHE A 143 -12.30 15.68 -11.59
N ASP A 144 -11.91 16.92 -11.32
CA ASP A 144 -12.86 17.98 -10.96
C ASP A 144 -13.26 18.89 -12.13
N GLY A 145 -12.62 18.73 -13.30
CA GLY A 145 -12.82 19.62 -14.43
C GLY A 145 -12.33 21.05 -14.17
N THR A 146 -11.24 21.20 -13.41
CA THR A 146 -10.70 22.50 -12.98
C THR A 146 -9.27 22.77 -13.50
N LEU A 147 -8.85 22.11 -14.59
CA LEU A 147 -7.57 22.42 -15.20
C LEU A 147 -7.52 23.88 -15.69
N PRO A 148 -6.39 24.59 -15.52
CA PRO A 148 -6.19 25.93 -16.05
C PRO A 148 -6.40 26.00 -17.58
N GLU A 149 -6.85 27.15 -18.10
CA GLU A 149 -7.13 27.32 -19.53
C GLU A 149 -5.89 27.14 -20.43
N ASP A 150 -4.70 27.44 -19.91
CA ASP A 150 -3.41 27.26 -20.58
C ASP A 150 -2.84 25.84 -20.43
N HIS A 151 -3.51 24.95 -19.70
CA HIS A 151 -3.07 23.58 -19.53
C HIS A 151 -3.29 22.75 -20.79
N LEU A 152 -2.29 21.92 -21.18
CA LEU A 152 -2.31 21.12 -22.41
C LEU A 152 -3.55 20.24 -22.58
N ALA A 153 -4.07 19.70 -21.46
CA ALA A 153 -5.28 18.85 -21.44
C ALA A 153 -6.58 19.62 -21.15
N HIS A 154 -6.55 20.99 -21.13
CA HIS A 154 -7.76 21.76 -20.93
C HIS A 154 -8.74 21.54 -22.09
N GLY A 155 -9.99 21.20 -21.76
CA GLY A 155 -11.02 20.92 -22.76
C GLY A 155 -10.87 19.59 -23.51
N VAL A 156 -9.83 18.80 -23.20
CA VAL A 156 -9.71 17.43 -23.72
C VAL A 156 -10.68 16.53 -22.97
N LEU A 157 -11.48 15.76 -23.73
CA LEU A 157 -12.46 14.82 -23.15
C LEU A 157 -11.73 13.68 -22.41
N LEU A 158 -11.95 13.58 -21.11
CA LEU A 158 -11.44 12.48 -20.28
C LEU A 158 -12.42 11.29 -20.34
N GLN A 159 -11.95 10.13 -20.76
CA GLN A 159 -12.78 8.95 -20.96
C GLN A 159 -12.48 7.83 -19.94
N PRO A 160 -13.51 6.98 -19.60
CA PRO A 160 -14.91 7.10 -19.97
C PRO A 160 -15.63 8.24 -19.22
N GLU A 161 -16.62 8.87 -19.86
CA GLU A 161 -17.50 9.84 -19.17
C GLU A 161 -18.45 9.10 -18.24
N ILE A 162 -18.20 9.20 -16.94
CA ILE A 162 -19.00 8.57 -15.87
C ILE A 162 -19.28 9.57 -14.74
N ALA A 163 -20.35 9.31 -13.98
CA ALA A 163 -20.77 10.21 -12.90
C ALA A 163 -19.95 10.08 -11.62
N THR A 164 -19.35 8.88 -11.39
CA THR A 164 -18.54 8.59 -10.19
C THR A 164 -17.05 8.79 -10.49
N ARG A 165 -16.25 8.86 -9.44
CA ARG A 165 -14.79 9.05 -9.54
C ARG A 165 -14.05 8.19 -8.55
N PRO A 166 -12.83 7.73 -8.87
CA PRO A 166 -11.95 7.10 -7.89
C PRO A 166 -11.65 8.03 -6.72
N GLU A 167 -11.55 7.48 -5.51
CA GLU A 167 -11.00 8.23 -4.38
C GLU A 167 -9.50 8.42 -4.55
N LEU A 168 -9.03 9.68 -4.57
CA LEU A 168 -7.62 9.99 -4.75
C LEU A 168 -6.88 10.00 -3.40
N TRP A 169 -5.77 9.29 -3.35
CA TRP A 169 -4.91 9.16 -2.18
C TRP A 169 -3.46 9.52 -2.51
N MET A 170 -2.86 10.33 -1.66
CA MET A 170 -1.41 10.52 -1.63
C MET A 170 -0.78 9.48 -0.73
N LEU A 171 0.26 8.80 -1.20
CA LEU A 171 1.06 7.87 -0.40
C LEU A 171 2.45 8.46 -0.14
N GLY A 172 2.91 8.34 1.11
CA GLY A 172 4.23 8.84 1.46
C GLY A 172 4.70 8.35 2.83
N SER A 173 6.00 8.52 3.10
CA SER A 173 6.64 8.20 4.38
C SER A 173 7.39 9.39 4.98
N SER A 174 7.05 10.60 4.52
CA SER A 174 7.67 11.86 4.95
C SER A 174 6.66 13.00 4.99
N ASP A 175 7.05 14.13 5.57
CA ASP A 175 6.30 15.38 5.63
C ASP A 175 5.91 15.93 4.25
N PHE A 176 6.77 15.76 3.25
CA PHE A 176 6.50 16.21 1.88
C PHE A 176 5.15 15.68 1.35
N GLY A 177 4.91 14.36 1.47
CA GLY A 177 3.65 13.74 1.00
C GLY A 177 2.44 14.23 1.79
N GLY A 178 2.58 14.32 3.12
CA GLY A 178 1.50 14.79 4.00
C GLY A 178 1.11 16.25 3.73
N LEU A 179 2.09 17.14 3.56
CA LEU A 179 1.85 18.55 3.27
C LEU A 179 1.22 18.76 1.89
N LEU A 180 1.71 18.04 0.87
CA LEU A 180 1.13 18.11 -0.47
C LEU A 180 -0.32 17.60 -0.49
N ALA A 181 -0.61 16.48 0.19
CA ALA A 181 -1.97 15.97 0.34
C ALA A 181 -2.89 16.98 1.04
N ALA A 182 -2.41 17.63 2.10
CA ALA A 182 -3.15 18.64 2.82
C ALA A 182 -3.49 19.86 1.94
N GLN A 183 -2.50 20.36 1.18
CA GLN A 183 -2.69 21.50 0.26
C GLN A 183 -3.70 21.20 -0.85
N LEU A 184 -3.69 19.96 -1.37
CA LEU A 184 -4.57 19.53 -2.43
C LEU A 184 -5.95 19.05 -1.93
N GLY A 185 -6.18 18.98 -0.62
CA GLY A 185 -7.43 18.54 -0.02
C GLY A 185 -7.78 17.07 -0.32
N ILE A 186 -6.76 16.21 -0.44
CA ILE A 186 -6.90 14.77 -0.74
C ILE A 186 -6.53 13.90 0.45
N ARG A 187 -6.95 12.63 0.44
CA ARG A 187 -6.65 11.64 1.49
C ARG A 187 -5.16 11.31 1.52
N PHE A 188 -4.66 10.95 2.69
CA PHE A 188 -3.24 10.63 2.90
C PHE A 188 -3.05 9.27 3.56
N ALA A 189 -2.16 8.44 3.00
CA ALA A 189 -1.72 7.19 3.61
C ALA A 189 -0.22 7.27 3.96
N PHE A 190 0.07 7.23 5.26
CA PHE A 190 1.45 7.25 5.75
C PHE A 190 2.03 5.85 5.81
N ALA A 191 3.13 5.62 5.12
CA ALA A 191 3.82 4.33 5.07
C ALA A 191 4.75 4.13 6.29
N HIS A 192 4.17 3.76 7.45
CA HIS A 192 4.91 3.47 8.69
C HIS A 192 5.90 2.32 8.50
N PHE A 193 5.59 1.34 7.67
CA PHE A 193 6.48 0.22 7.35
C PHE A 193 7.76 0.63 6.58
N ILE A 194 7.79 1.84 6.01
CA ILE A 194 8.98 2.44 5.39
C ILE A 194 9.72 3.31 6.41
N ASN A 195 8.98 4.14 7.15
CA ASN A 195 9.55 5.06 8.12
C ASN A 195 8.69 5.09 9.39
N ALA A 196 9.17 4.45 10.45
CA ALA A 196 8.48 4.42 11.73
C ALA A 196 8.74 5.67 12.61
N GLN A 197 9.68 6.53 12.18
CA GLN A 197 10.06 7.72 12.95
C GLN A 197 9.19 8.92 12.55
N TYR A 198 8.75 9.68 13.57
CA TYR A 198 8.06 10.96 13.40
C TYR A 198 6.74 10.95 12.58
N GLY A 199 6.23 9.80 12.15
CA GLY A 199 5.03 9.73 11.33
C GLY A 199 3.79 10.38 11.96
N HIS A 200 3.65 10.33 13.29
CA HIS A 200 2.59 11.02 14.02
C HIS A 200 2.63 12.56 13.84
N ARG A 201 3.84 13.16 13.75
CA ARG A 201 3.98 14.60 13.46
C ARG A 201 3.57 14.95 12.03
N VAL A 202 3.83 14.03 11.10
CA VAL A 202 3.35 14.18 9.71
C VAL A 202 1.82 14.11 9.66
N ALA A 203 1.22 13.21 10.42
CA ALA A 203 -0.23 13.06 10.55
C ALA A 203 -0.87 14.34 11.13
N GLU A 204 -0.33 14.88 12.20
CA GLU A 204 -0.74 16.13 12.82
C GLU A 204 -0.66 17.30 11.83
N ALA A 205 0.51 17.49 11.18
CA ALA A 205 0.73 18.54 10.20
C ALA A 205 -0.20 18.43 8.99
N TYR A 206 -0.52 17.21 8.54
CA TYR A 206 -1.51 16.96 7.49
C TYR A 206 -2.89 17.48 7.89
N ARG A 207 -3.37 17.15 9.11
CA ARG A 207 -4.68 17.56 9.60
C ARG A 207 -4.77 19.08 9.83
N GLU A 208 -3.75 19.67 10.46
CA GLU A 208 -3.69 21.10 10.75
C GLU A 208 -3.69 21.98 9.49
N ARG A 209 -3.02 21.51 8.43
CA ARG A 209 -2.85 22.26 7.18
C ARG A 209 -3.79 21.84 6.07
N PHE A 210 -4.77 21.00 6.37
CA PHE A 210 -5.70 20.50 5.38
C PHE A 210 -6.59 21.61 4.80
N VAL A 211 -6.52 21.79 3.49
CA VAL A 211 -7.37 22.72 2.74
C VAL A 211 -8.57 21.96 2.19
N SER A 212 -9.75 22.19 2.80
CA SER A 212 -10.99 21.55 2.34
C SER A 212 -11.30 21.93 0.90
N ARG A 213 -11.56 20.92 0.08
CA ARG A 213 -11.94 21.07 -1.32
C ARG A 213 -13.25 20.32 -1.56
N ASN A 214 -14.22 20.97 -2.17
CA ASN A 214 -15.55 20.41 -2.41
C ASN A 214 -16.20 19.79 -1.15
N GLY A 215 -15.91 20.35 0.04
CA GLY A 215 -16.42 19.85 1.33
C GLY A 215 -15.65 18.63 1.87
N SER A 216 -14.47 18.28 1.29
CA SER A 216 -13.63 17.21 1.80
C SER A 216 -13.17 17.48 3.23
N LYS A 217 -12.95 16.40 3.98
CA LYS A 217 -12.36 16.41 5.33
C LYS A 217 -11.04 15.64 5.29
N PRO A 218 -10.10 15.96 6.19
CA PRO A 218 -8.88 15.17 6.30
C PRO A 218 -9.23 13.72 6.63
N TYR A 219 -8.60 12.79 5.95
CA TYR A 219 -8.72 11.35 6.19
C TYR A 219 -7.33 10.73 6.08
N LEU A 220 -6.84 10.18 7.19
CA LEU A 220 -5.50 9.62 7.32
C LEU A 220 -5.55 8.12 7.52
N ALA A 221 -4.80 7.39 6.70
CA ALA A 221 -4.50 5.99 6.95
C ALA A 221 -3.03 5.79 7.37
N ALA A 222 -2.78 4.88 8.32
CA ALA A 222 -1.42 4.45 8.65
C ALA A 222 -1.19 3.03 8.11
N ALA A 223 -0.23 2.90 7.17
CA ALA A 223 0.13 1.62 6.58
C ALA A 223 1.26 0.97 7.37
N VAL A 224 1.03 -0.23 7.90
CA VAL A 224 1.92 -0.92 8.84
C VAL A 224 2.17 -2.36 8.42
N PHE A 225 3.41 -2.83 8.61
CA PHE A 225 3.75 -4.24 8.40
C PHE A 225 3.30 -5.06 9.62
N VAL A 226 2.48 -6.07 9.38
CA VAL A 226 1.91 -6.92 10.44
C VAL A 226 2.03 -8.39 10.09
N ILE A 227 2.40 -9.21 11.07
CA ILE A 227 2.20 -10.67 11.04
C ILE A 227 1.51 -11.07 12.34
N CYS A 228 0.31 -11.62 12.23
CA CYS A 228 -0.43 -12.21 13.31
C CYS A 228 -0.36 -13.74 13.21
N ALA A 229 -0.01 -14.42 14.29
CA ALA A 229 0.13 -15.88 14.33
C ALA A 229 -0.61 -16.47 15.54
N ASP A 230 -1.03 -17.74 15.43
CA ASP A 230 -1.80 -18.41 16.50
C ASP A 230 -1.02 -18.55 17.82
N THR A 231 0.32 -18.58 17.76
CA THR A 231 1.19 -18.73 18.94
C THR A 231 2.46 -17.90 18.82
N GLU A 232 3.08 -17.55 19.96
CA GLU A 232 4.39 -16.88 20.00
C GLU A 232 5.49 -17.68 19.30
N THR A 233 5.45 -19.01 19.34
CA THR A 233 6.42 -19.88 18.64
C THR A 233 6.29 -19.73 17.12
N GLN A 234 5.06 -19.69 16.61
CA GLN A 234 4.82 -19.45 15.17
C GLN A 234 5.21 -18.04 14.76
N ALA A 235 4.86 -17.04 15.58
CA ALA A 235 5.23 -15.64 15.34
C ALA A 235 6.76 -15.50 15.26
N ALA A 236 7.51 -16.08 16.18
CA ALA A 236 8.97 -16.07 16.17
C ALA A 236 9.57 -16.77 14.93
N ALA A 237 8.99 -17.88 14.49
CA ALA A 237 9.44 -18.57 13.27
C ALA A 237 9.22 -17.72 12.00
N LEU A 238 8.08 -17.03 11.91
CA LEU A 238 7.78 -16.09 10.83
C LEU A 238 8.68 -14.85 10.87
N GLU A 239 8.94 -14.30 12.05
CA GLU A 239 9.83 -13.15 12.25
C GLU A 239 11.26 -13.45 11.75
N ARG A 240 11.78 -14.66 11.96
CA ARG A 240 13.12 -15.04 11.44
C ARG A 240 13.21 -14.96 9.91
N ALA A 241 12.14 -15.31 9.18
CA ALA A 241 12.11 -15.15 7.72
C ALA A 241 12.09 -13.66 7.32
N VAL A 242 11.37 -12.83 8.07
CA VAL A 242 11.37 -11.37 7.90
C VAL A 242 12.75 -10.78 8.20
N ASP A 243 13.41 -11.23 9.26
CA ASP A 243 14.76 -10.78 9.62
C ASP A 243 15.78 -11.11 8.52
N LEU A 244 15.71 -12.32 7.95
CA LEU A 244 16.53 -12.65 6.79
C LEU A 244 16.25 -11.72 5.60
N ARG A 245 14.98 -11.39 5.35
CA ARG A 245 14.61 -10.42 4.29
C ARG A 245 15.19 -9.04 4.57
N ARG A 246 15.15 -8.54 5.82
CA ARG A 246 15.73 -7.25 6.24
C ARG A 246 17.21 -7.19 5.92
N VAL A 247 17.95 -8.25 6.25
CA VAL A 247 19.39 -8.38 5.97
C VAL A 247 19.65 -8.39 4.47
N GLN A 248 18.90 -9.19 3.70
CA GLN A 248 19.02 -9.23 2.24
C GLN A 248 18.81 -7.85 1.60
N MET A 249 17.78 -7.13 2.03
CA MET A 249 17.51 -5.77 1.53
C MET A 249 18.64 -4.78 1.90
N ALA A 250 19.15 -4.83 3.14
CA ALA A 250 20.23 -3.97 3.59
C ALA A 250 21.55 -4.19 2.80
N TYR A 251 21.75 -5.41 2.29
CA TYR A 251 22.87 -5.75 1.42
C TYR A 251 22.59 -5.57 -0.08
N GLY A 252 21.43 -5.01 -0.44
CA GLY A 252 21.03 -4.79 -1.84
C GLY A 252 20.77 -6.07 -2.62
N LEU A 253 20.47 -7.18 -1.95
CA LEU A 253 20.24 -8.47 -2.59
C LEU A 253 18.82 -8.53 -3.17
N ASN A 254 18.70 -8.64 -4.49
CA ASN A 254 17.43 -8.80 -5.17
C ASN A 254 17.02 -10.29 -5.20
N MET A 255 16.43 -10.76 -4.12
CA MET A 255 16.05 -12.16 -3.90
C MET A 255 14.53 -12.30 -3.68
N PRO A 256 13.95 -13.48 -3.95
CA PRO A 256 12.58 -13.80 -3.48
C PRO A 256 12.46 -13.65 -1.97
N ILE A 257 11.22 -13.53 -1.48
CA ILE A 257 10.93 -13.49 -0.04
C ILE A 257 11.40 -14.80 0.60
N PRO A 258 12.21 -14.77 1.67
CA PRO A 258 12.67 -15.99 2.33
C PRO A 258 11.50 -16.85 2.84
N SER A 259 11.59 -18.16 2.63
CA SER A 259 10.67 -19.11 3.26
C SER A 259 10.93 -19.23 4.76
N ILE A 260 9.96 -19.77 5.51
CA ILE A 260 10.11 -20.06 6.96
C ILE A 260 11.33 -20.94 7.21
N ALA A 261 11.55 -21.97 6.36
CA ALA A 261 12.68 -22.89 6.49
C ALA A 261 14.04 -22.18 6.29
N GLN A 262 14.13 -21.24 5.34
CA GLN A 262 15.35 -20.44 5.17
C GLN A 262 15.60 -19.54 6.38
N GLY A 263 14.57 -18.89 6.94
CA GLY A 263 14.71 -18.10 8.15
C GLY A 263 15.17 -18.92 9.35
N ALA A 264 14.59 -20.12 9.54
CA ALA A 264 14.94 -21.02 10.64
C ALA A 264 16.42 -21.50 10.57
N ASN A 265 16.94 -21.73 9.38
CA ASN A 265 18.30 -22.23 9.16
C ASN A 265 19.38 -21.11 9.11
N GLN A 266 18.98 -19.82 9.15
CA GLN A 266 19.91 -18.71 9.07
C GLN A 266 20.53 -18.39 10.44
N ALA A 267 21.84 -18.35 10.53
CA ALA A 267 22.57 -17.74 11.64
C ALA A 267 22.90 -16.28 11.27
N PHE A 268 22.71 -15.37 12.21
CA PHE A 268 23.01 -13.93 12.03
C PHE A 268 24.25 -13.54 12.82
N GLY A 269 25.20 -12.86 12.17
CA GLY A 269 26.36 -12.24 12.82
C GLY A 269 26.01 -10.88 13.43
N GLU A 270 26.94 -10.26 14.15
CA GLU A 270 26.73 -8.99 14.84
C GLU A 270 26.24 -7.85 13.95
N ARG A 271 26.78 -7.74 12.72
CA ARG A 271 26.34 -6.70 11.75
C ARG A 271 24.90 -6.92 11.30
N GLU A 272 24.50 -8.16 11.07
CA GLU A 272 23.15 -8.53 10.66
C GLU A 272 22.16 -8.30 11.80
N LEU A 273 22.52 -8.66 13.03
CA LEU A 273 21.71 -8.38 14.22
C LEU A 273 21.50 -6.86 14.43
N SER A 274 22.50 -6.04 14.13
CA SER A 274 22.38 -4.58 14.16
C SER A 274 21.40 -4.05 13.11
N VAL A 275 21.41 -4.60 11.89
CA VAL A 275 20.42 -4.28 10.84
C VAL A 275 19.01 -4.66 11.31
N ILE A 276 18.85 -5.88 11.82
CA ILE A 276 17.56 -6.37 12.32
C ILE A 276 17.01 -5.46 13.42
N ALA A 277 17.84 -5.14 14.42
CA ALA A 277 17.43 -4.28 15.55
C ALA A 277 16.94 -2.89 15.10
N ARG A 278 17.59 -2.29 14.10
CA ARG A 278 17.22 -0.99 13.55
C ARG A 278 15.87 -1.04 12.82
N GLU A 279 15.56 -2.14 12.15
CA GLU A 279 14.38 -2.27 11.29
C GLU A 279 13.13 -2.82 12.04
N LYS A 280 13.31 -3.38 13.26
CA LYS A 280 12.22 -4.03 14.01
C LYS A 280 11.03 -3.11 14.31
N ASN A 281 11.27 -1.85 14.57
CA ASN A 281 10.22 -0.88 14.93
C ASN A 281 9.25 -0.53 13.78
N ARG A 282 9.51 -1.04 12.56
CA ARG A 282 8.65 -0.86 11.39
C ARG A 282 7.58 -1.93 11.24
N SER A 283 7.56 -2.92 12.14
CA SER A 283 6.67 -4.07 12.05
C SER A 283 6.09 -4.46 13.40
N ILE A 284 4.88 -5.01 13.37
CA ILE A 284 4.17 -5.58 14.51
C ILE A 284 4.01 -7.08 14.23
N ILE A 285 4.64 -7.93 15.05
CA ILE A 285 4.62 -9.39 14.88
C ILE A 285 4.32 -10.04 16.23
N GLY A 286 3.31 -10.94 16.30
CA GLY A 286 2.93 -11.60 17.55
C GLY A 286 1.63 -12.36 17.46
N THR A 287 1.06 -12.69 18.63
CA THR A 287 -0.28 -13.26 18.77
C THR A 287 -1.37 -12.19 18.56
N PRO A 288 -2.64 -12.59 18.37
CA PRO A 288 -3.75 -11.63 18.18
C PRO A 288 -3.83 -10.57 19.29
N GLU A 289 -3.66 -10.95 20.55
CA GLU A 289 -3.74 -10.02 21.69
C GLU A 289 -2.67 -8.94 21.59
N ARG A 290 -1.41 -9.34 21.39
CA ARG A 290 -0.27 -8.44 21.28
C ARG A 290 -0.36 -7.54 20.06
N VAL A 291 -0.75 -8.11 18.92
CA VAL A 291 -0.87 -7.35 17.65
C VAL A 291 -1.98 -6.32 17.75
N THR A 292 -3.14 -6.68 18.32
CA THR A 292 -4.27 -5.78 18.50
C THR A 292 -3.93 -4.61 19.41
N GLU A 293 -3.27 -4.85 20.55
CA GLU A 293 -2.79 -3.79 21.44
C GLU A 293 -1.89 -2.80 20.73
N GLN A 294 -0.86 -3.27 20.02
CA GLN A 294 0.09 -2.42 19.31
C GLN A 294 -0.53 -1.67 18.12
N LEU A 295 -1.52 -2.27 17.44
CA LEU A 295 -2.26 -1.59 16.38
C LEU A 295 -3.15 -0.48 16.92
N HIS A 296 -3.82 -0.69 18.06
CA HIS A 296 -4.59 0.37 18.73
C HIS A 296 -3.68 1.52 19.20
N GLU A 297 -2.53 1.22 19.80
CA GLU A 297 -1.55 2.25 20.17
C GLU A 297 -1.06 3.05 18.96
N LEU A 298 -0.78 2.37 17.84
CA LEU A 298 -0.39 3.01 16.59
C LEU A 298 -1.50 3.92 16.07
N GLN A 299 -2.73 3.43 16.02
CA GLN A 299 -3.90 4.19 15.57
C GLN A 299 -4.11 5.45 16.40
N GLN A 300 -4.06 5.34 17.74
CA GLN A 300 -4.19 6.48 18.63
C GLN A 300 -3.06 7.49 18.46
N ARG A 301 -1.81 7.01 18.37
CA ARG A 301 -0.64 7.90 18.20
C ARG A 301 -0.67 8.71 16.91
N PHE A 302 -1.26 8.15 15.84
CA PHE A 302 -1.40 8.82 14.54
C PHE A 302 -2.71 9.58 14.40
N ASP A 303 -3.64 9.41 15.35
CA ASP A 303 -5.05 9.81 15.18
C ASP A 303 -5.57 9.32 13.81
N ALA A 304 -5.27 8.07 13.48
CA ALA A 304 -5.56 7.51 12.17
C ALA A 304 -7.02 7.07 12.05
N ASP A 305 -7.66 7.44 10.94
CA ASP A 305 -9.03 7.01 10.62
C ASP A 305 -9.05 5.52 10.21
N GLU A 306 -7.91 5.03 9.70
CA GLU A 306 -7.80 3.69 9.13
C GLU A 306 -6.38 3.12 9.31
N LEU A 307 -6.28 1.81 9.49
CA LEU A 307 -5.01 1.08 9.44
C LEU A 307 -4.97 0.20 8.17
N ILE A 308 -3.90 0.34 7.39
CA ILE A 308 -3.67 -0.49 6.20
C ILE A 308 -2.58 -1.51 6.54
N VAL A 309 -2.95 -2.79 6.52
CA VAL A 309 -2.07 -3.90 6.90
C VAL A 309 -1.33 -4.44 5.69
N LEU A 310 0.00 -4.48 5.79
CA LEU A 310 0.89 -5.18 4.87
C LEU A 310 1.43 -6.44 5.55
N THR A 311 1.09 -7.63 5.04
CA THR A 311 1.64 -8.90 5.53
C THR A 311 2.48 -9.57 4.44
N VAL A 312 3.78 -9.69 4.68
CA VAL A 312 4.72 -10.47 3.86
C VAL A 312 5.32 -11.56 4.73
N ALA A 313 4.69 -12.73 4.72
CA ALA A 313 5.14 -13.92 5.44
C ALA A 313 5.90 -14.88 4.52
N GLY A 314 6.76 -15.71 5.07
CA GLY A 314 7.52 -16.73 4.34
C GLY A 314 6.69 -17.96 3.91
N SER A 315 5.35 -17.84 3.89
CA SER A 315 4.39 -18.89 3.51
C SER A 315 3.06 -18.25 3.15
N TYR A 316 2.43 -18.66 2.02
CA TYR A 316 1.09 -18.17 1.63
C TYR A 316 0.00 -18.57 2.64
N PRO A 317 -0.06 -19.83 3.14
CA PRO A 317 -1.02 -20.18 4.18
C PRO A 317 -0.87 -19.33 5.45
N ALA A 318 0.36 -19.09 5.93
CA ALA A 318 0.59 -18.24 7.10
C ALA A 318 0.18 -16.78 6.85
N ARG A 319 0.33 -16.30 5.61
CA ARG A 319 -0.13 -14.97 5.20
C ARG A 319 -1.65 -14.85 5.28
N LEU A 320 -2.39 -15.80 4.71
CA LEU A 320 -3.86 -15.84 4.80
C LEU A 320 -4.31 -15.92 6.26
N ARG A 321 -3.69 -16.83 7.05
CA ARG A 321 -3.99 -17.00 8.48
C ARG A 321 -3.81 -15.72 9.28
N SER A 322 -2.79 -14.93 8.98
CA SER A 322 -2.56 -13.62 9.63
C SER A 322 -3.75 -12.67 9.43
N TYR A 323 -4.31 -12.59 8.22
CA TYR A 323 -5.49 -11.77 7.95
C TYR A 323 -6.76 -12.31 8.59
N GLU A 324 -6.95 -13.64 8.65
CA GLU A 324 -8.06 -14.25 9.38
C GLU A 324 -8.03 -13.90 10.87
N LEU A 325 -6.87 -14.03 11.51
CA LEU A 325 -6.68 -13.72 12.92
C LEU A 325 -6.94 -12.24 13.23
N LEU A 326 -6.46 -11.34 12.35
CA LEU A 326 -6.73 -9.92 12.48
C LEU A 326 -8.23 -9.60 12.33
N ALA A 327 -8.90 -10.17 11.33
CA ALA A 327 -10.32 -9.96 11.12
C ALA A 327 -11.15 -10.46 12.33
N GLN A 328 -10.78 -11.58 12.92
CA GLN A 328 -11.40 -12.11 14.14
C GLN A 328 -11.16 -11.17 15.33
N ALA A 329 -9.91 -10.75 15.56
CA ALA A 329 -9.54 -9.90 16.69
C ALA A 329 -10.19 -8.51 16.66
N PHE A 330 -10.42 -7.96 15.46
CA PHE A 330 -11.08 -6.67 15.23
C PHE A 330 -12.58 -6.80 14.91
N GLU A 331 -13.13 -8.01 14.92
CA GLU A 331 -14.56 -8.30 14.69
C GLU A 331 -15.13 -7.68 13.38
N LEU A 332 -14.35 -7.71 12.28
CA LEU A 332 -14.69 -6.99 11.05
C LEU A 332 -16.04 -7.38 10.46
N ASN A 333 -16.41 -8.68 10.49
CA ASN A 333 -17.69 -9.16 9.95
C ASN A 333 -18.93 -8.62 10.69
N LYS A 334 -18.77 -8.12 11.93
CA LYS A 334 -19.86 -7.50 12.69
C LYS A 334 -20.06 -6.02 12.33
N GLN A 335 -19.08 -5.40 11.66
CA GLN A 335 -19.07 -3.98 11.31
C GLN A 335 -19.69 -3.69 9.94
N ASN A 336 -19.77 -4.72 9.08
CA ASN A 336 -20.36 -4.64 7.73
C ASN A 336 -21.45 -5.73 7.58
N PRO A 337 -22.67 -5.53 8.10
CA PRO A 337 -23.77 -6.48 7.95
C PRO A 337 -24.31 -6.56 6.50
#